data_539f8689980391ed664ae284c5d7a75a
#
_entry.id   539f8689980391ed664ae284c5d7a75a
#
_cell.length_a   1.000
_cell.length_b   1.000
_cell.length_c   1.000
_cell.angle_alpha   90.00
_cell.angle_beta   90.00
_cell.angle_gamma   90.00
#
_symmetry.space_group_name_H-M   'P 1'
#
loop_
_entity.id
_entity.type
_entity.pdbx_description
1 polymer ?
#
loop_
_entity_poly.entity_id
_entity_poly.type
_entity_poly.pdbx_seq_one_letter_code
_entity_poly.pdbx_strand_id
1 'polypeptide(L)'
;MKGKNTVFFIMTFGTLLLMASCGTLRNGRGWGQDATIFPGWRRLGDVAVDTMTTPVVWVPLAGALLFQVDHLDQRLSGWASKNTPLFGSNHAAHDASSFFSEPTRYAYIATMLATPSGDTPESWAIAKLKGFAVGTVAISASNTTTNYLKRTAKRVRPDASDDQSFPSLTTSNAAVNATLASHNLDSLDIDEGTRSAMKYVMFSLTAITAWSRVEAKEHYPSDVLVGAAMGYFFGTFFNNAFLGLSKNNDIAIVFGPKQDGFTVRLFWSF
;
A
#
# COMPACT_ATOMS: atom_id res chain seq x y z
N MET A 1 18.08 30.92 11.79
CA MET A 1 17.06 30.57 12.81
C MET A 1 16.06 29.51 12.38
N LYS A 2 15.78 29.29 11.07
CA LYS A 2 14.81 28.25 10.57
C LYS A 2 15.18 26.80 10.94
N GLY A 3 16.46 26.42 10.95
CA GLY A 3 16.86 25.02 11.21
C GLY A 3 16.66 24.54 12.66
N LYS A 4 16.83 25.43 13.65
CA LYS A 4 16.68 25.05 15.07
C LYS A 4 15.23 24.72 15.46
N ASN A 5 14.26 25.45 14.91
CA ASN A 5 12.84 25.18 15.16
C ASN A 5 12.37 23.88 14.50
N THR A 6 12.89 23.56 13.31
CA THR A 6 12.57 22.31 12.62
C THR A 6 13.11 21.10 13.38
N VAL A 7 14.36 21.15 13.87
CA VAL A 7 14.96 20.08 14.68
C VAL A 7 14.20 19.90 15.99
N PHE A 8 13.86 20.99 16.67
CA PHE A 8 13.07 20.95 17.91
C PHE A 8 11.70 20.31 17.67
N PHE A 9 11.00 20.71 16.59
CA PHE A 9 9.69 20.14 16.24
C PHE A 9 9.77 18.65 15.92
N ILE A 10 10.78 18.22 15.17
CA ILE A 10 11.00 16.80 14.85
C ILE A 10 11.30 15.99 16.11
N MET A 11 12.15 16.52 17.01
CA MET A 11 12.48 15.83 18.27
C MET A 11 11.25 15.75 19.19
N THR A 12 10.47 16.82 19.33
CA THR A 12 9.29 16.83 20.18
C THR A 12 8.20 15.91 19.63
N PHE A 13 7.94 15.95 18.33
CA PHE A 13 6.97 15.06 17.68
C PHE A 13 7.42 13.59 17.73
N GLY A 14 8.70 13.32 17.50
CA GLY A 14 9.29 11.99 17.65
C GLY A 14 9.16 11.45 19.08
N THR A 15 9.42 12.26 20.09
CA THR A 15 9.28 11.88 21.51
C THR A 15 7.81 11.59 21.87
N LEU A 16 6.87 12.41 21.37
CA LEU A 16 5.44 12.18 21.58
C LEU A 16 4.97 10.86 20.95
N LEU A 17 5.42 10.54 19.74
CA LEU A 17 5.12 9.26 19.07
C LEU A 17 5.71 8.07 19.86
N LEU A 18 6.93 8.20 20.37
CA LEU A 18 7.55 7.15 21.17
C LEU A 18 6.84 6.96 22.51
N MET A 19 6.35 8.01 23.14
CA MET A 19 5.55 7.92 24.38
C MET A 19 4.18 7.26 24.13
N ALA A 20 3.54 7.55 23.00
CA ALA A 20 2.27 6.92 22.62
C ALA A 20 2.41 5.42 22.30
N SER A 21 3.63 4.94 22.02
CA SER A 21 3.89 3.56 21.62
C SER A 21 4.24 2.61 22.77
N CYS A 22 4.27 3.10 24.03
CA CYS A 22 4.35 2.26 25.22
C CYS A 22 2.99 1.62 25.47
N GLY A 23 2.98 0.30 25.75
CA GLY A 23 1.77 -0.47 26.00
C GLY A 23 1.61 -1.65 25.05
N THR A 24 0.48 -2.33 25.18
CA THR A 24 0.12 -3.52 24.42
C THR A 24 -1.16 -3.30 23.62
N LEU A 25 -1.36 -4.12 22.61
CA LEU A 25 -2.62 -4.24 21.87
C LEU A 25 -3.73 -4.79 22.79
N ARG A 26 -4.98 -4.72 22.36
CA ARG A 26 -6.14 -5.25 23.11
C ARG A 26 -6.02 -6.73 23.51
N ASN A 27 -5.18 -7.49 22.81
CA ASN A 27 -4.87 -8.89 23.12
C ASN A 27 -3.73 -9.06 24.13
N GLY A 28 -3.24 -7.99 24.75
CA GLY A 28 -2.13 -7.98 25.71
C GLY A 28 -0.75 -8.18 25.09
N ARG A 29 -0.60 -8.14 23.78
CA ARG A 29 0.68 -8.35 23.08
C ARG A 29 1.16 -7.06 22.41
N GLY A 30 2.47 -6.92 22.25
CA GLY A 30 3.06 -5.80 21.53
C GLY A 30 2.93 -5.98 20.00
N TRP A 31 2.70 -4.89 19.27
CA TRP A 31 2.79 -4.90 17.82
C TRP A 31 4.17 -5.38 17.37
N GLY A 32 4.23 -6.34 16.47
CA GLY A 32 5.49 -6.97 16.05
C GLY A 32 6.05 -8.04 17.01
N GLN A 33 5.49 -8.21 18.21
CA GLN A 33 5.96 -9.22 19.17
C GLN A 33 5.87 -10.63 18.58
N ASP A 34 4.78 -10.94 17.86
CA ASP A 34 4.51 -12.23 17.23
C ASP A 34 5.11 -12.38 15.85
N ALA A 35 5.86 -11.37 15.39
CA ALA A 35 6.49 -11.45 14.08
C ALA A 35 7.44 -12.65 13.99
N THR A 36 7.27 -13.42 12.92
CA THR A 36 8.03 -14.64 12.64
C THR A 36 8.62 -14.62 11.24
N ILE A 37 9.83 -15.17 11.08
CA ILE A 37 10.46 -15.37 9.77
C ILE A 37 10.04 -16.70 9.14
N PHE A 38 9.40 -17.60 9.91
CA PHE A 38 8.95 -18.92 9.47
C PHE A 38 7.46 -19.13 9.79
N PRO A 39 6.54 -18.50 9.04
CA PRO A 39 5.10 -18.63 9.31
C PRO A 39 4.51 -20.00 8.92
N GLY A 40 5.30 -20.82 8.23
CA GLY A 40 4.86 -22.12 7.70
C GLY A 40 4.17 -22.02 6.33
N TRP A 41 4.34 -23.05 5.52
CA TRP A 41 3.85 -23.08 4.12
C TRP A 41 2.34 -22.95 4.00
N ARG A 42 1.59 -23.57 4.92
CA ARG A 42 0.13 -23.47 4.94
C ARG A 42 -0.32 -22.02 5.12
N ARG A 43 0.21 -21.33 6.13
CA ARG A 43 -0.13 -19.92 6.38
C ARG A 43 0.26 -19.02 5.21
N LEU A 44 1.43 -19.25 4.60
CA LEU A 44 1.83 -18.49 3.40
C LEU A 44 0.84 -18.67 2.26
N GLY A 45 0.41 -19.92 2.01
CA GLY A 45 -0.59 -20.23 0.97
C GLY A 45 -1.94 -19.60 1.26
N ASP A 46 -2.48 -19.78 2.47
CA ASP A 46 -3.78 -19.24 2.86
C ASP A 46 -3.77 -17.71 2.77
N VAL A 47 -2.78 -17.03 3.34
CA VAL A 47 -2.67 -15.56 3.29
C VAL A 47 -2.45 -15.05 1.86
N ALA A 48 -1.72 -15.77 1.01
CA ALA A 48 -1.55 -15.36 -0.39
C ALA A 48 -2.88 -15.40 -1.14
N VAL A 49 -3.68 -16.46 -0.98
CA VAL A 49 -5.01 -16.58 -1.59
C VAL A 49 -5.94 -15.50 -1.05
N ASP A 50 -6.02 -15.34 0.27
CA ASP A 50 -6.86 -14.32 0.91
C ASP A 50 -6.50 -12.92 0.41
N THR A 51 -5.20 -12.59 0.33
CA THR A 51 -4.73 -11.30 -0.16
C THR A 51 -5.10 -11.08 -1.63
N MET A 52 -4.91 -12.08 -2.49
CA MET A 52 -5.28 -11.98 -3.92
C MET A 52 -6.78 -11.78 -4.14
N THR A 53 -7.61 -12.30 -3.25
CA THR A 53 -9.06 -12.16 -3.33
C THR A 53 -9.60 -10.86 -2.73
N THR A 54 -8.74 -10.03 -2.09
CA THR A 54 -9.17 -8.73 -1.58
C THR A 54 -9.46 -7.75 -2.73
N PRO A 55 -10.54 -6.93 -2.64
CA PRO A 55 -10.90 -5.98 -3.69
C PRO A 55 -9.77 -5.00 -4.04
N VAL A 56 -8.98 -4.56 -3.07
CA VAL A 56 -7.87 -3.62 -3.30
C VAL A 56 -6.76 -4.20 -4.18
N VAL A 57 -6.69 -5.52 -4.33
CA VAL A 57 -5.72 -6.20 -5.21
C VAL A 57 -6.37 -6.59 -6.54
N TRP A 58 -7.49 -7.34 -6.52
CA TRP A 58 -8.04 -7.87 -7.76
C TRP A 58 -8.76 -6.81 -8.62
N VAL A 59 -9.39 -5.78 -8.01
CA VAL A 59 -10.08 -4.73 -8.78
C VAL A 59 -9.12 -3.94 -9.68
N PRO A 60 -7.96 -3.45 -9.20
CA PRO A 60 -6.98 -2.83 -10.09
C PRO A 60 -6.46 -3.79 -11.17
N LEU A 61 -6.27 -5.08 -10.87
CA LEU A 61 -5.85 -6.06 -11.87
C LEU A 61 -6.92 -6.26 -12.95
N ALA A 62 -8.19 -6.39 -12.56
CA ALA A 62 -9.30 -6.47 -13.51
C ALA A 62 -9.41 -5.18 -14.35
N GLY A 63 -9.23 -4.01 -13.73
CA GLY A 63 -9.16 -2.73 -14.43
C GLY A 63 -8.02 -2.69 -15.44
N ALA A 64 -6.83 -3.16 -15.08
CA ALA A 64 -5.68 -3.23 -15.98
C ALA A 64 -5.96 -4.11 -17.21
N LEU A 65 -6.68 -5.22 -17.04
CA LEU A 65 -7.11 -6.08 -18.15
C LEU A 65 -8.12 -5.37 -19.06
N LEU A 66 -9.09 -4.64 -18.49
CA LEU A 66 -10.07 -3.86 -19.26
C LEU A 66 -9.39 -2.80 -20.14
N PHE A 67 -8.31 -2.19 -19.68
CA PHE A 67 -7.54 -1.20 -20.46
C PHE A 67 -6.84 -1.79 -21.68
N GLN A 68 -6.73 -3.13 -21.79
CA GLN A 68 -6.20 -3.77 -23.01
C GLN A 68 -7.25 -3.85 -24.15
N VAL A 69 -8.53 -3.64 -23.82
CA VAL A 69 -9.62 -3.69 -24.82
C VAL A 69 -9.58 -2.42 -25.67
N ASP A 70 -9.68 -2.55 -26.99
CA ASP A 70 -9.80 -1.45 -27.97
C ASP A 70 -8.77 -0.32 -27.75
N HIS A 71 -7.56 -0.66 -27.39
CA HIS A 71 -6.47 0.31 -27.15
C HIS A 71 -6.83 1.41 -26.13
N LEU A 72 -7.72 1.13 -25.16
CA LEU A 72 -8.14 2.08 -24.13
C LEU A 72 -6.94 2.65 -23.36
N ASP A 73 -5.91 1.85 -23.16
CA ASP A 73 -4.70 2.25 -22.47
C ASP A 73 -3.99 3.43 -23.15
N GLN A 74 -3.78 3.30 -24.47
CA GLN A 74 -3.16 4.35 -25.28
C GLN A 74 -4.08 5.57 -25.42
N ARG A 75 -5.37 5.33 -25.62
CA ARG A 75 -6.37 6.39 -25.80
C ARG A 75 -6.50 7.25 -24.54
N LEU A 76 -6.63 6.62 -23.36
CA LEU A 76 -6.73 7.36 -22.10
C LEU A 76 -5.41 8.05 -21.73
N SER A 77 -4.27 7.37 -21.90
CA SER A 77 -2.96 7.98 -21.67
C SER A 77 -2.74 9.20 -22.58
N GLY A 78 -3.08 9.09 -23.88
CA GLY A 78 -2.98 10.20 -24.82
C GLY A 78 -3.91 11.35 -24.49
N TRP A 79 -5.15 11.07 -24.07
CA TRP A 79 -6.08 12.09 -23.63
C TRP A 79 -5.62 12.78 -22.35
N ALA A 80 -5.22 12.01 -21.32
CA ALA A 80 -4.80 12.54 -20.02
C ALA A 80 -3.55 13.42 -20.15
N SER A 81 -2.55 12.98 -20.90
CA SER A 81 -1.31 13.74 -21.10
C SER A 81 -1.48 15.00 -21.97
N LYS A 82 -2.46 15.00 -22.90
CA LYS A 82 -2.77 16.17 -23.73
C LYS A 82 -3.59 17.22 -22.98
N ASN A 83 -4.56 16.79 -22.18
CA ASN A 83 -5.51 17.69 -21.51
C ASN A 83 -5.06 18.07 -20.10
N THR A 84 -4.22 17.27 -19.46
CA THR A 84 -3.68 17.47 -18.09
C THR A 84 -4.74 17.99 -17.12
N PRO A 85 -5.86 17.24 -16.92
CA PRO A 85 -7.08 17.76 -16.30
C PRO A 85 -6.93 18.11 -14.80
N LEU A 86 -5.93 17.51 -14.09
CA LEU A 86 -5.72 17.78 -12.67
C LEU A 86 -4.50 18.68 -12.42
N PHE A 87 -3.42 18.52 -13.17
CA PHE A 87 -2.15 19.20 -12.86
C PHE A 87 -1.77 20.31 -13.85
N GLY A 88 -2.51 20.47 -14.95
CA GLY A 88 -2.34 21.55 -15.92
C GLY A 88 -1.13 21.43 -16.84
N SER A 89 -0.15 20.56 -16.52
CA SER A 89 0.98 20.23 -17.41
C SER A 89 1.59 18.87 -17.05
N ASN A 90 2.26 18.25 -18.04
CA ASN A 90 2.97 16.97 -17.79
C ASN A 90 4.10 17.14 -16.76
N HIS A 91 4.78 18.27 -16.74
CA HIS A 91 5.83 18.56 -15.75
C HIS A 91 5.23 18.67 -14.34
N ALA A 92 4.16 19.43 -14.17
CA ALA A 92 3.49 19.54 -12.85
C ALA A 92 2.93 18.18 -12.39
N ALA A 93 2.43 17.35 -13.31
CA ALA A 93 2.00 15.99 -13.02
C ALA A 93 3.18 15.11 -12.58
N HIS A 94 4.34 15.23 -13.20
CA HIS A 94 5.57 14.55 -12.78
C HIS A 94 5.95 14.92 -11.35
N ASP A 95 6.02 16.20 -11.02
CA ASP A 95 6.35 16.69 -9.68
C ASP A 95 5.31 16.24 -8.63
N ALA A 96 4.03 16.31 -8.99
CA ALA A 96 2.92 15.84 -8.16
C ALA A 96 3.05 14.34 -7.79
N SER A 97 3.61 13.52 -8.68
CA SER A 97 3.79 12.10 -8.38
C SER A 97 4.69 11.85 -7.16
N SER A 98 5.77 12.61 -7.02
CA SER A 98 6.64 12.56 -5.85
C SER A 98 5.99 13.21 -4.62
N PHE A 99 5.36 14.37 -4.82
CA PHE A 99 4.66 15.11 -3.76
C PHE A 99 3.57 14.27 -3.07
N PHE A 100 2.81 13.44 -3.81
CA PHE A 100 1.76 12.60 -3.24
C PHE A 100 2.22 11.21 -2.82
N SER A 101 3.29 10.67 -3.39
CA SER A 101 3.83 9.36 -2.99
C SER A 101 4.63 9.41 -1.69
N GLU A 102 5.43 10.46 -1.47
CA GLU A 102 6.28 10.57 -0.27
C GLU A 102 5.50 10.58 1.05
N PRO A 103 4.35 11.27 1.20
CA PRO A 103 3.55 11.22 2.41
C PRO A 103 3.14 9.81 2.83
N THR A 104 2.96 8.86 1.89
CA THR A 104 2.63 7.47 2.23
C THR A 104 3.77 6.78 2.99
N ARG A 105 5.02 7.06 2.61
CA ARG A 105 6.22 6.57 3.30
C ARG A 105 6.35 7.16 4.69
N TYR A 106 6.14 8.48 4.83
CA TYR A 106 6.18 9.13 6.14
C TYR A 106 5.05 8.65 7.05
N ALA A 107 3.84 8.44 6.50
CA ALA A 107 2.73 7.87 7.23
C ALA A 107 3.02 6.45 7.72
N TYR A 108 3.64 5.60 6.88
CA TYR A 108 4.08 4.27 7.31
C TYR A 108 5.06 4.36 8.49
N ILE A 109 6.08 5.20 8.39
CA ILE A 109 7.07 5.35 9.47
C ILE A 109 6.40 5.89 10.75
N ALA A 110 5.58 6.94 10.63
CA ALA A 110 4.90 7.55 11.77
C ALA A 110 3.94 6.57 12.46
N THR A 111 3.11 5.86 11.69
CA THR A 111 2.16 4.88 12.25
C THR A 111 2.89 3.69 12.86
N MET A 112 3.98 3.20 12.24
CA MET A 112 4.82 2.15 12.81
C MET A 112 5.42 2.59 14.16
N LEU A 113 5.94 3.80 14.25
CA LEU A 113 6.46 4.32 15.52
C LEU A 113 5.38 4.48 16.59
N ALA A 114 4.17 4.84 16.19
CA ALA A 114 3.03 5.04 17.10
C ALA A 114 2.41 3.73 17.62
N THR A 115 2.61 2.58 16.96
CA THR A 115 1.99 1.31 17.39
C THR A 115 2.45 0.89 18.77
N PRO A 116 1.55 0.42 19.70
CA PRO A 116 1.93 -0.09 21.00
C PRO A 116 2.69 -1.42 20.85
N SER A 117 3.91 -1.50 21.40
CA SER A 117 4.84 -2.59 21.07
C SER A 117 5.41 -3.32 22.30
N GLY A 118 5.02 -2.93 23.52
CA GLY A 118 5.41 -3.58 24.78
C GLY A 118 5.50 -2.62 25.95
N ASP A 119 5.48 -3.17 27.16
CA ASP A 119 5.47 -2.42 28.42
C ASP A 119 6.88 -2.19 28.98
N THR A 120 7.89 -2.90 28.46
CA THR A 120 9.29 -2.71 28.84
C THR A 120 10.10 -2.18 27.67
N PRO A 121 11.16 -1.38 27.92
CA PRO A 121 12.01 -0.88 26.83
C PRO A 121 12.60 -1.98 25.93
N GLU A 122 12.93 -3.13 26.51
CA GLU A 122 13.49 -4.27 25.78
C GLU A 122 12.43 -4.92 24.87
N SER A 123 11.26 -5.27 25.43
CA SER A 123 10.16 -5.87 24.66
C SER A 123 9.70 -4.93 23.54
N TRP A 124 9.60 -3.63 23.85
CA TRP A 124 9.27 -2.59 22.87
C TRP A 124 10.28 -2.53 21.73
N ALA A 125 11.57 -2.46 22.04
CA ALA A 125 12.63 -2.36 21.04
C ALA A 125 12.66 -3.58 20.11
N ILE A 126 12.59 -4.78 20.69
CA ILE A 126 12.57 -6.04 19.92
C ILE A 126 11.35 -6.12 19.00
N ALA A 127 10.17 -5.79 19.51
CA ALA A 127 8.92 -5.83 18.74
C ALA A 127 8.95 -4.80 17.59
N LYS A 128 9.43 -3.57 17.85
CA LYS A 128 9.63 -2.54 16.82
C LYS A 128 10.59 -3.00 15.73
N LEU A 129 11.74 -3.56 16.12
CA LEU A 129 12.74 -4.05 15.17
C LEU A 129 12.17 -5.15 14.26
N LYS A 130 11.44 -6.10 14.84
CA LYS A 130 10.78 -7.18 14.08
C LYS A 130 9.74 -6.62 13.11
N GLY A 131 8.84 -5.75 13.57
CA GLY A 131 7.82 -5.14 12.72
C GLY A 131 8.42 -4.29 11.61
N PHE A 132 9.47 -3.50 11.91
CA PHE A 132 10.22 -2.75 10.91
C PHE A 132 10.87 -3.66 9.86
N ALA A 133 11.47 -4.78 10.29
CA ALA A 133 12.08 -5.75 9.38
C ALA A 133 11.04 -6.33 8.41
N VAL A 134 9.86 -6.73 8.91
CA VAL A 134 8.77 -7.24 8.05
C VAL A 134 8.34 -6.20 7.02
N GLY A 135 8.11 -4.95 7.42
CA GLY A 135 7.72 -3.90 6.50
C GLY A 135 8.79 -3.58 5.46
N THR A 136 10.07 -3.58 5.88
CA THR A 136 11.21 -3.39 4.96
C THR A 136 11.28 -4.52 3.92
N VAL A 137 11.04 -5.76 4.32
CA VAL A 137 10.99 -6.91 3.41
C VAL A 137 9.80 -6.79 2.45
N ALA A 138 8.63 -6.35 2.92
CA ALA A 138 7.45 -6.11 2.08
C ALA A 138 7.75 -5.09 0.96
N ILE A 139 8.33 -3.94 1.33
CA ILE A 139 8.72 -2.89 0.38
C ILE A 139 9.78 -3.40 -0.60
N SER A 140 10.81 -4.10 -0.09
CA SER A 140 11.88 -4.64 -0.92
C SER A 140 11.37 -5.70 -1.89
N ALA A 141 10.47 -6.58 -1.47
CA ALA A 141 9.84 -7.59 -2.33
C ALA A 141 9.00 -6.94 -3.43
N SER A 142 8.18 -5.93 -3.08
CA SER A 142 7.41 -5.16 -4.05
C SER A 142 8.33 -4.50 -5.09
N ASN A 143 9.38 -3.82 -4.65
CA ASN A 143 10.33 -3.13 -5.52
C ASN A 143 11.11 -4.09 -6.43
N THR A 144 11.60 -5.19 -5.86
CA THR A 144 12.36 -6.20 -6.62
C THR A 144 11.50 -6.84 -7.70
N THR A 145 10.26 -7.22 -7.35
CA THR A 145 9.33 -7.81 -8.31
C THR A 145 8.94 -6.80 -9.39
N THR A 146 8.65 -5.56 -9.03
CA THR A 146 8.35 -4.48 -9.99
C THR A 146 9.51 -4.27 -10.97
N ASN A 147 10.74 -4.17 -10.45
CA ASN A 147 11.93 -3.98 -11.28
C ASN A 147 12.23 -5.19 -12.18
N TYR A 148 11.96 -6.42 -11.69
CA TYR A 148 12.07 -7.62 -12.49
C TYR A 148 11.09 -7.59 -13.66
N LEU A 149 9.81 -7.26 -13.40
CA LEU A 149 8.78 -7.16 -14.44
C LEU A 149 9.10 -6.05 -15.45
N LYS A 150 9.62 -4.88 -15.03
CA LYS A 150 10.07 -3.82 -15.94
C LYS A 150 11.10 -4.34 -16.96
N ARG A 151 12.12 -5.04 -16.49
CA ARG A 151 13.20 -5.58 -17.32
C ARG A 151 12.71 -6.68 -18.26
N THR A 152 11.67 -7.40 -17.86
CA THR A 152 11.12 -8.52 -18.65
C THR A 152 10.09 -8.04 -19.67
N ALA A 153 9.19 -7.14 -19.28
CA ALA A 153 8.11 -6.64 -20.13
C ALA A 153 8.62 -5.69 -21.22
N LYS A 154 9.65 -4.89 -20.92
CA LYS A 154 10.26 -3.92 -21.87
C LYS A 154 9.22 -3.08 -22.60
N ARG A 155 8.19 -2.63 -21.85
CA ARG A 155 7.12 -1.82 -22.41
C ARG A 155 7.60 -0.38 -22.56
N VAL A 156 7.54 0.15 -23.78
CA VAL A 156 7.89 1.54 -24.07
C VAL A 156 6.90 2.49 -23.38
N ARG A 157 7.41 3.56 -22.77
CA ARG A 157 6.59 4.60 -22.14
C ARG A 157 5.77 5.39 -23.17
N PRO A 158 4.65 6.01 -22.74
CA PRO A 158 3.87 6.88 -23.62
C PRO A 158 4.66 8.06 -24.20
N ASP A 159 5.68 8.58 -23.51
CA ASP A 159 6.59 9.65 -23.96
C ASP A 159 7.77 9.15 -24.80
N ALA A 160 7.90 7.82 -24.95
CA ALA A 160 8.98 7.13 -25.64
C ALA A 160 10.39 7.36 -25.03
N SER A 161 10.49 7.78 -23.78
CA SER A 161 11.77 8.06 -23.10
C SER A 161 12.59 6.79 -22.81
N ASP A 162 11.93 5.69 -22.46
CA ASP A 162 12.55 4.39 -22.20
C ASP A 162 11.57 3.22 -22.41
N ASP A 163 12.03 1.98 -22.17
CA ASP A 163 11.24 0.75 -22.26
C ASP A 163 10.82 0.19 -20.87
N GLN A 164 10.74 1.04 -19.84
CA GLN A 164 10.45 0.64 -18.47
C GLN A 164 9.09 1.15 -17.97
N SER A 165 8.07 1.16 -18.84
CA SER A 165 6.74 1.61 -18.46
C SER A 165 6.05 0.65 -17.47
N PHE A 166 6.09 -0.66 -17.71
CA PHE A 166 5.29 -1.64 -16.97
C PHE A 166 6.10 -2.45 -15.96
N PRO A 167 5.59 -2.60 -14.73
CA PRO A 167 4.55 -1.80 -14.08
C PRO A 167 5.11 -0.52 -13.43
N SER A 168 4.25 0.37 -12.92
CA SER A 168 4.68 1.62 -12.28
C SER A 168 5.29 1.40 -10.90
N LEU A 169 6.59 1.66 -10.76
CA LEU A 169 7.31 1.55 -9.47
C LEU A 169 6.86 2.62 -8.48
N THR A 170 6.65 3.86 -8.93
CA THR A 170 6.20 4.95 -8.06
C THR A 170 4.84 4.65 -7.44
N THR A 171 3.90 4.14 -8.24
CA THR A 171 2.59 3.73 -7.75
C THR A 171 2.67 2.52 -6.81
N SER A 172 3.52 1.52 -7.14
CA SER A 172 3.74 0.35 -6.29
C SER A 172 4.31 0.75 -4.92
N ASN A 173 5.26 1.70 -4.90
CA ASN A 173 5.81 2.24 -3.65
C ASN A 173 4.77 3.01 -2.83
N ALA A 174 3.97 3.87 -3.46
CA ALA A 174 2.89 4.56 -2.76
C ALA A 174 1.89 3.55 -2.15
N ALA A 175 1.48 2.54 -2.92
CA ALA A 175 0.53 1.53 -2.48
C ALA A 175 1.07 0.66 -1.34
N VAL A 176 2.31 0.16 -1.40
CA VAL A 176 2.85 -0.68 -0.33
C VAL A 176 3.01 0.09 0.98
N ASN A 177 3.49 1.34 0.94
CA ASN A 177 3.61 2.17 2.12
C ASN A 177 2.24 2.55 2.70
N ALA A 178 1.28 2.93 1.84
CA ALA A 178 -0.09 3.23 2.25
C ALA A 178 -0.77 2.02 2.91
N THR A 179 -0.54 0.82 2.38
CA THR A 179 -1.06 -0.43 2.94
C THR A 179 -0.47 -0.73 4.32
N LEU A 180 0.85 -0.64 4.45
CA LEU A 180 1.52 -0.86 5.73
C LEU A 180 1.07 0.18 6.78
N ALA A 181 0.95 1.46 6.38
CA ALA A 181 0.39 2.50 7.25
C ALA A 181 -1.05 2.17 7.68
N SER A 182 -1.90 1.73 6.75
CA SER A 182 -3.29 1.36 7.02
C SER A 182 -3.42 0.19 7.99
N HIS A 183 -2.56 -0.84 7.87
CA HIS A 183 -2.51 -1.94 8.84
C HIS A 183 -2.01 -1.49 10.21
N ASN A 184 -1.04 -0.58 10.28
CA ASN A 184 -0.59 -0.01 11.53
C ASN A 184 -1.70 0.78 12.25
N LEU A 185 -2.54 1.53 11.50
CA LEU A 185 -3.70 2.24 12.04
C LEU A 185 -4.69 1.30 12.76
N ASP A 186 -4.81 0.04 12.33
CA ASP A 186 -5.64 -0.96 13.00
C ASP A 186 -5.13 -1.32 14.41
N SER A 187 -3.85 -1.08 14.67
CA SER A 187 -3.18 -1.32 15.94
C SER A 187 -3.18 -0.10 16.87
N LEU A 188 -3.68 1.06 16.43
CA LEU A 188 -3.75 2.26 17.24
C LEU A 188 -5.09 2.35 17.99
N ASP A 189 -5.06 2.88 19.20
CA ASP A 189 -6.28 3.16 19.98
C ASP A 189 -6.84 4.54 19.56
N ILE A 190 -7.47 4.56 18.41
CA ILE A 190 -8.17 5.71 17.82
C ILE A 190 -9.59 5.31 17.47
N ASP A 191 -10.50 6.27 17.42
CA ASP A 191 -11.88 6.00 17.03
C ASP A 191 -11.99 5.52 15.58
N GLU A 192 -13.05 4.76 15.27
CA GLU A 192 -13.22 4.12 13.97
C GLU A 192 -13.41 5.13 12.83
N GLY A 193 -14.04 6.28 13.10
CA GLY A 193 -14.20 7.35 12.11
C GLY A 193 -12.85 7.93 11.69
N THR A 194 -12.00 8.24 12.65
CA THR A 194 -10.64 8.75 12.41
C THR A 194 -9.80 7.70 11.67
N ARG A 195 -9.85 6.42 12.11
CA ARG A 195 -9.13 5.33 11.45
C ARG A 195 -9.53 5.20 9.97
N SER A 196 -10.83 5.15 9.71
CA SER A 196 -11.37 5.05 8.36
C SER A 196 -10.97 6.26 7.51
N ALA A 197 -11.09 7.48 8.03
CA ALA A 197 -10.68 8.69 7.33
C ALA A 197 -9.19 8.66 6.95
N MET A 198 -8.31 8.23 7.87
CA MET A 198 -6.88 8.11 7.59
C MET A 198 -6.59 7.04 6.52
N LYS A 199 -7.27 5.91 6.53
CA LYS A 199 -7.15 4.88 5.48
C LYS A 199 -7.62 5.40 4.12
N TYR A 200 -8.73 6.16 4.07
CA TYR A 200 -9.16 6.81 2.82
C TYR A 200 -8.13 7.80 2.30
N VAL A 201 -7.47 8.57 3.18
CA VAL A 201 -6.37 9.44 2.78
C VAL A 201 -5.22 8.63 2.17
N MET A 202 -4.81 7.51 2.76
CA MET A 202 -3.76 6.65 2.21
C MET A 202 -4.13 6.11 0.82
N PHE A 203 -5.37 5.65 0.66
CA PHE A 203 -5.87 5.21 -0.64
C PHE A 203 -5.88 6.35 -1.67
N SER A 204 -6.35 7.54 -1.28
CA SER A 204 -6.41 8.71 -2.16
C SER A 204 -5.02 9.18 -2.60
N LEU A 205 -4.03 9.18 -1.70
CA LEU A 205 -2.64 9.51 -2.04
C LEU A 205 -2.09 8.54 -3.10
N THR A 206 -2.38 7.24 -2.97
CA THR A 206 -2.00 6.24 -3.97
C THR A 206 -2.69 6.49 -5.31
N ALA A 207 -4.00 6.77 -5.31
CA ALA A 207 -4.78 7.01 -6.52
C ALA A 207 -4.32 8.28 -7.25
N ILE A 208 -4.07 9.37 -6.51
CA ILE A 208 -3.55 10.63 -7.08
C ILE A 208 -2.14 10.42 -7.64
N THR A 209 -1.28 9.69 -6.92
CA THR A 209 0.05 9.30 -7.42
C THR A 209 -0.06 8.50 -8.73
N ALA A 210 -0.96 7.51 -8.79
CA ALA A 210 -1.19 6.72 -9.99
C ALA A 210 -1.62 7.59 -11.18
N TRP A 211 -2.60 8.48 -10.96
CA TRP A 211 -3.10 9.37 -11.99
C TRP A 211 -2.04 10.37 -12.47
N SER A 212 -1.25 10.93 -11.55
CA SER A 212 -0.18 11.86 -11.91
C SER A 212 0.85 11.23 -12.84
N ARG A 213 1.14 9.92 -12.71
CA ARG A 213 2.03 9.20 -13.63
C ARG A 213 1.44 9.06 -15.05
N VAL A 214 0.11 8.97 -15.15
CA VAL A 214 -0.59 8.91 -16.45
C VAL A 214 -0.58 10.30 -17.12
N GLU A 215 -0.91 11.37 -16.39
CA GLU A 215 -0.86 12.74 -16.91
C GLU A 215 0.57 13.18 -17.27
N ALA A 216 1.57 12.72 -16.51
CA ALA A 216 2.98 12.99 -16.80
C ALA A 216 3.48 12.30 -18.09
N LYS A 217 2.64 11.47 -18.76
CA LYS A 217 3.01 10.70 -19.95
C LYS A 217 4.12 9.66 -19.71
N GLU A 218 4.28 9.21 -18.46
CA GLU A 218 5.32 8.25 -18.11
C GLU A 218 4.82 6.81 -18.04
N HIS A 219 3.52 6.63 -17.74
CA HIS A 219 2.89 5.33 -17.59
C HIS A 219 1.52 5.29 -18.26
N TYR A 220 1.13 4.11 -18.70
CA TYR A 220 -0.24 3.83 -19.12
C TYR A 220 -1.13 3.56 -17.89
N PRO A 221 -2.47 3.73 -18.00
CA PRO A 221 -3.41 3.36 -16.94
C PRO A 221 -3.22 1.94 -16.40
N SER A 222 -3.01 0.96 -17.28
CA SER A 222 -2.76 -0.43 -16.84
C SER A 222 -1.47 -0.59 -16.04
N ASP A 223 -0.41 0.17 -16.36
CA ASP A 223 0.87 0.11 -15.62
C ASP A 223 0.72 0.56 -14.16
N VAL A 224 -0.05 1.61 -13.94
CA VAL A 224 -0.28 2.15 -12.59
C VAL A 224 -1.24 1.27 -11.79
N LEU A 225 -2.24 0.67 -12.44
CA LEU A 225 -3.16 -0.27 -11.79
C LEU A 225 -2.46 -1.53 -11.34
N VAL A 226 -1.61 -2.12 -12.20
CA VAL A 226 -0.78 -3.29 -11.78
C VAL A 226 0.21 -2.89 -10.70
N GLY A 227 0.84 -1.71 -10.81
CA GLY A 227 1.72 -1.18 -9.75
C GLY A 227 1.01 -1.06 -8.41
N ALA A 228 -0.21 -0.49 -8.39
CA ALA A 228 -1.03 -0.40 -7.18
C ALA A 228 -1.38 -1.78 -6.61
N ALA A 229 -1.85 -2.71 -7.45
CA ALA A 229 -2.19 -4.07 -7.03
C ALA A 229 -1.00 -4.79 -6.39
N MET A 230 0.20 -4.65 -6.98
CA MET A 230 1.43 -5.23 -6.43
C MET A 230 1.76 -4.64 -5.05
N GLY A 231 1.71 -3.31 -4.90
CA GLY A 231 1.96 -2.66 -3.62
C GLY A 231 0.96 -3.11 -2.55
N TYR A 232 -0.32 -3.15 -2.86
CA TYR A 232 -1.37 -3.66 -1.97
C TYR A 232 -1.16 -5.13 -1.61
N PHE A 233 -0.83 -5.97 -2.59
CA PHE A 233 -0.54 -7.37 -2.36
C PHE A 233 0.63 -7.55 -1.39
N PHE A 234 1.80 -7.00 -1.69
CA PHE A 234 2.98 -7.19 -0.86
C PHE A 234 2.80 -6.60 0.54
N GLY A 235 2.21 -5.41 0.67
CA GLY A 235 1.93 -4.80 1.96
C GLY A 235 1.04 -5.68 2.84
N THR A 236 -0.09 -6.15 2.31
CA THR A 236 -1.04 -6.99 3.04
C THR A 236 -0.48 -8.40 3.30
N PHE A 237 0.12 -9.02 2.29
CA PHE A 237 0.68 -10.37 2.42
C PHE A 237 1.74 -10.45 3.52
N PHE A 238 2.73 -9.56 3.49
CA PHE A 238 3.78 -9.59 4.51
C PHE A 238 3.27 -9.22 5.90
N ASN A 239 2.37 -8.24 6.00
CA ASN A 239 1.74 -7.91 7.27
C ASN A 239 1.01 -9.12 7.86
N ASN A 240 0.14 -9.77 7.10
CA ASN A 240 -0.71 -10.84 7.61
C ASN A 240 0.06 -12.15 7.80
N ALA A 241 1.00 -12.48 6.91
CA ALA A 241 1.77 -13.70 7.02
C ALA A 241 2.83 -13.66 8.12
N PHE A 242 3.53 -12.52 8.29
CA PHE A 242 4.73 -12.45 9.11
C PHE A 242 4.56 -11.68 10.43
N LEU A 243 3.68 -10.64 10.50
CA LEU A 243 3.39 -9.96 11.78
C LEU A 243 2.38 -10.70 12.64
N GLY A 244 1.56 -11.54 12.05
CA GLY A 244 0.57 -12.31 12.80
C GLY A 244 -0.66 -11.54 13.25
N LEU A 245 -0.85 -10.33 12.72
CA LEU A 245 -1.95 -9.42 13.08
C LEU A 245 -3.18 -9.61 12.18
N SER A 246 -3.37 -10.79 11.57
CA SER A 246 -4.57 -11.03 10.75
C SER A 246 -5.82 -10.77 11.59
N LYS A 247 -6.46 -9.64 11.37
CA LYS A 247 -7.89 -9.51 11.61
C LYS A 247 -8.56 -10.32 10.52
N ASN A 248 -9.45 -11.24 10.90
CA ASN A 248 -10.44 -11.78 9.98
C ASN A 248 -11.34 -10.62 9.52
N ASN A 249 -10.90 -9.86 8.56
CA ASN A 249 -11.76 -8.95 7.82
C ASN A 249 -12.40 -9.80 6.73
N ASP A 250 -13.48 -10.47 7.10
CA ASP A 250 -14.23 -11.33 6.23
C ASP A 250 -15.05 -10.50 5.24
N ILE A 251 -14.41 -10.04 4.18
CA ILE A 251 -15.12 -9.84 2.91
C ILE A 251 -14.97 -11.17 2.18
N ALA A 252 -15.92 -12.06 2.39
CA ALA A 252 -15.98 -13.30 1.63
C ALA A 252 -16.96 -13.14 0.46
N ILE A 253 -16.45 -13.29 -0.76
CA ILE A 253 -17.31 -13.49 -1.92
C ILE A 253 -17.47 -14.99 -2.05
N VAL A 254 -18.62 -15.52 -1.66
CA VAL A 254 -18.93 -16.93 -1.79
C VAL A 254 -19.74 -17.16 -3.07
N PHE A 255 -19.19 -17.91 -4.00
CA PHE A 255 -19.88 -18.41 -5.18
C PHE A 255 -20.52 -19.74 -4.82
N GLY A 256 -21.85 -19.84 -4.91
CA GLY A 256 -22.57 -21.07 -4.66
C GLY A 256 -23.56 -21.43 -5.79
N PRO A 257 -23.72 -22.73 -6.13
CA PRO A 257 -24.75 -23.14 -7.05
C PRO A 257 -26.13 -22.98 -6.40
N LYS A 258 -27.11 -22.51 -7.19
CA LYS A 258 -28.53 -22.47 -6.86
C LYS A 258 -29.26 -23.29 -7.91
N GLN A 259 -30.42 -23.88 -7.56
CA GLN A 259 -31.18 -24.79 -8.45
C GLN A 259 -31.48 -24.22 -9.85
N ASP A 260 -31.48 -22.87 -10.01
CA ASP A 260 -31.71 -22.20 -11.30
C ASP A 260 -30.67 -21.12 -11.62
N GLY A 261 -29.38 -21.30 -11.19
CA GLY A 261 -28.35 -20.31 -11.48
C GLY A 261 -27.20 -20.25 -10.44
N PHE A 262 -26.46 -19.15 -10.47
CA PHE A 262 -25.37 -18.88 -9.54
C PHE A 262 -25.80 -17.83 -8.51
N THR A 263 -25.41 -18.04 -7.24
CA THR A 263 -25.55 -17.03 -6.18
C THR A 263 -24.18 -16.47 -5.89
N VAL A 264 -24.06 -15.13 -5.93
CA VAL A 264 -22.92 -14.40 -5.41
C VAL A 264 -23.35 -13.79 -4.07
N ARG A 265 -22.72 -14.20 -2.97
CA ARG A 265 -22.94 -13.61 -1.65
C ARG A 265 -21.74 -12.81 -1.25
N LEU A 266 -21.94 -11.51 -1.02
CA LEU A 266 -20.98 -10.63 -0.38
C LEU A 266 -21.23 -10.68 1.14
N PHE A 267 -20.26 -11.19 1.89
CA PHE A 267 -20.25 -11.04 3.34
C PHE A 267 -19.32 -9.88 3.66
N TRP A 268 -19.84 -8.90 4.37
CA TRP A 268 -19.10 -7.74 4.83
C TRP A 268 -19.22 -7.70 6.35
N SER A 269 -18.10 -7.93 7.06
CA SER A 269 -17.99 -7.64 8.49
C SER A 269 -17.41 -6.25 8.69
N PHE A 270 -18.11 -5.42 9.43
CA PHE A 270 -17.65 -4.09 9.83
C PHE A 270 -16.72 -4.16 11.05
#